data_d0c9f8b3fd4dc22b8340eb501f6e2e51
#
_entry.id   d0c9f8b3fd4dc22b8340eb501f6e2e51
#
_cell.length_a   1.000
_cell.length_b   1.000
_cell.length_c   1.000
_cell.angle_alpha   90.00
_cell.angle_beta   90.00
_cell.angle_gamma   90.00
#
_symmetry.space_group_name_H-M   'P 1'
#
loop_
_entity.id
_entity.type
_entity.pdbx_description
1 polymer ?
#
loop_
_entity_poly.entity_id
_entity_poly.type
_entity_poly.pdbx_seq_one_letter_code
_entity_poly.pdbx_strand_id
1 'polypeptide(L)'
;MFQSLSVCIPGLAPVCVDSNDPDTVKCGFFKRLLSPVPQKNPVLLLKLKLFVREFCRTHVPKVRRLDFEEWLESCGSYNEARKDELRRAHADLRGGRPTKKMCRAIKSFVKSESYPTYKHARMINSRSDHFKVFSGPYFKAIENAVYKIHHFIKHVPVPQRPKAIAAMKRAGMKVFFTDFTAFECHFEADIMDAVECELYRWCLSEYPADSKLICDTLM
;
A
#
# COMPACT_ATOMS: atom_id res chain seq x y z
N MET A 1 -19.16 3.96 17.73
CA MET A 1 -18.21 5.07 17.71
C MET A 1 -17.69 5.22 19.15
N PHE A 2 -16.49 4.69 19.44
CA PHE A 2 -15.90 4.87 20.77
C PHE A 2 -15.18 6.22 20.79
N GLN A 3 -15.76 7.22 21.41
CA GLN A 3 -15.02 8.40 21.82
C GLN A 3 -14.15 7.98 23.01
N SER A 4 -12.83 7.94 22.83
CA SER A 4 -11.94 7.84 23.96
C SER A 4 -12.01 9.17 24.72
N LEU A 5 -12.65 9.16 25.89
CA LEU A 5 -12.53 10.22 26.88
C LEU A 5 -11.09 10.20 27.40
N SER A 6 -10.17 10.85 26.69
CA SER A 6 -8.86 11.15 27.26
C SER A 6 -9.05 12.32 28.22
N VAL A 7 -8.71 12.11 29.49
CA VAL A 7 -8.60 13.20 30.46
C VAL A 7 -7.57 14.19 29.91
N CYS A 8 -8.03 15.40 29.58
CA CYS A 8 -7.18 16.44 29.03
C CYS A 8 -6.31 16.99 30.17
N ILE A 9 -5.14 16.43 30.36
CA ILE A 9 -4.12 17.01 31.24
C ILE A 9 -3.31 17.97 30.37
N PRO A 10 -3.26 19.29 30.71
CA PRO A 10 -2.45 20.25 29.95
C PRO A 10 -1.01 19.75 29.81
N GLY A 11 -0.52 19.68 28.59
CA GLY A 11 0.82 19.16 28.25
C GLY A 11 0.90 17.64 28.01
N LEU A 12 -0.16 16.87 28.28
CA LEU A 12 -0.22 15.41 28.04
C LEU A 12 -1.29 14.99 27.02
N ALA A 13 -2.16 15.91 26.60
CA ALA A 13 -3.15 15.60 25.56
C ALA A 13 -2.45 15.51 24.20
N PRO A 14 -2.48 14.36 23.53
CA PRO A 14 -1.95 14.27 22.18
C PRO A 14 -2.76 15.16 21.23
N VAL A 15 -2.10 15.85 20.32
CA VAL A 15 -2.75 16.62 19.27
C VAL A 15 -3.53 15.65 18.39
N CYS A 16 -4.86 15.73 18.40
CA CYS A 16 -5.72 14.96 17.52
C CYS A 16 -5.98 15.75 16.24
N VAL A 17 -5.97 15.04 15.12
CA VAL A 17 -6.33 15.62 13.83
C VAL A 17 -7.87 15.69 13.76
N ASP A 18 -8.42 16.90 13.55
CA ASP A 18 -9.85 17.06 13.28
C ASP A 18 -10.14 16.78 11.82
N SER A 19 -10.84 15.67 11.57
CA SER A 19 -11.24 15.26 10.21
C SER A 19 -12.39 16.09 9.63
N ASN A 20 -13.07 16.88 10.46
CA ASN A 20 -14.19 17.71 10.06
C ASN A 20 -13.76 19.16 9.79
N ASP A 21 -12.55 19.55 10.18
CA ASP A 21 -12.00 20.86 9.90
C ASP A 21 -11.49 20.93 8.45
N PRO A 22 -12.10 21.80 7.59
CA PRO A 22 -11.69 21.93 6.19
C PRO A 22 -10.23 22.36 6.00
N ASP A 23 -9.69 23.18 6.90
CA ASP A 23 -8.30 23.64 6.80
C ASP A 23 -7.31 22.51 7.14
N THR A 24 -7.61 21.68 8.12
CA THR A 24 -6.86 20.45 8.41
C THR A 24 -6.83 19.52 7.21
N VAL A 25 -7.98 19.28 6.58
CA VAL A 25 -8.09 18.45 5.37
C VAL A 25 -7.28 19.05 4.22
N LYS A 26 -7.45 20.35 3.95
CA LYS A 26 -6.76 21.09 2.89
C LYS A 26 -5.24 21.08 3.09
N CYS A 27 -4.77 21.44 4.28
CA CYS A 27 -3.34 21.44 4.61
C CYS A 27 -2.72 20.05 4.48
N GLY A 28 -3.42 19.01 4.96
CA GLY A 28 -2.98 17.62 4.83
C GLY A 28 -2.88 17.19 3.36
N PHE A 29 -3.87 17.54 2.55
CA PHE A 29 -3.87 17.27 1.11
C PHE A 29 -2.70 17.94 0.38
N PHE A 30 -2.52 19.24 0.55
CA PHE A 30 -1.44 19.98 -0.10
C PHE A 30 -0.07 19.46 0.32
N LYS A 31 0.14 19.25 1.63
CA LYS A 31 1.44 18.79 2.14
C LYS A 31 1.80 17.38 1.72
N ARG A 32 0.80 16.49 1.59
CA ARG A 32 1.05 15.06 1.37
C ARG A 32 0.96 14.64 -0.09
N LEU A 33 0.10 15.28 -0.89
CA LEU A 33 -0.15 14.86 -2.27
C LEU A 33 0.38 15.85 -3.31
N LEU A 34 0.46 17.13 -2.97
CA LEU A 34 0.88 18.19 -3.91
C LEU A 34 2.25 18.79 -3.55
N SER A 35 3.00 18.18 -2.63
CA SER A 35 4.38 18.62 -2.37
C SER A 35 5.23 18.48 -3.63
N PRO A 36 6.14 19.43 -3.90
CA PRO A 36 7.06 19.32 -5.01
C PRO A 36 7.87 18.02 -4.93
N VAL A 37 7.97 17.32 -6.03
CA VAL A 37 8.77 16.10 -6.16
C VAL A 37 10.11 16.45 -6.82
N PRO A 38 11.24 15.94 -6.33
CA PRO A 38 12.53 16.15 -6.96
C PRO A 38 12.55 15.69 -8.42
N GLN A 39 13.26 16.43 -9.27
CA GLN A 39 13.42 16.03 -10.67
C GLN A 39 14.09 14.66 -10.75
N LYS A 40 13.45 13.74 -11.47
CA LYS A 40 13.95 12.38 -11.64
C LYS A 40 15.02 12.30 -12.72
N ASN A 41 16.04 11.50 -12.45
CA ASN A 41 17.04 11.17 -13.45
C ASN A 41 16.55 9.98 -14.31
N PRO A 42 16.31 10.15 -15.62
CA PRO A 42 15.76 9.09 -16.46
C PRO A 42 16.69 7.88 -16.58
N VAL A 43 18.01 8.08 -16.50
CA VAL A 43 18.98 6.97 -16.54
C VAL A 43 18.88 6.13 -15.26
N LEU A 44 18.73 6.78 -14.09
CA LEU A 44 18.53 6.05 -12.83
C LEU A 44 17.19 5.33 -12.80
N LEU A 45 16.13 5.94 -13.34
CA LEU A 45 14.82 5.30 -13.45
C LEU A 45 14.86 4.04 -14.33
N LEU A 46 15.56 4.11 -15.47
CA LEU A 46 15.77 2.94 -16.32
C LEU A 46 16.58 1.86 -15.61
N LYS A 47 17.65 2.22 -14.92
CA LYS A 47 18.45 1.27 -14.12
C LYS A 47 17.61 0.61 -13.02
N LEU A 48 16.76 1.38 -12.32
CA LEU A 48 15.82 0.87 -11.32
C LEU A 48 14.87 -0.16 -11.95
N LYS A 49 14.26 0.16 -13.06
CA LYS A 49 13.35 -0.74 -13.80
C LYS A 49 14.04 -2.05 -14.18
N LEU A 50 15.25 -1.97 -14.71
CA LEU A 50 16.03 -3.16 -15.09
C LEU A 50 16.42 -4.00 -13.86
N PHE A 51 16.82 -3.33 -12.77
CA PHE A 51 17.10 -3.99 -11.49
C PHE A 51 15.87 -4.73 -10.95
N VAL A 52 14.69 -4.09 -10.95
CA VAL A 52 13.45 -4.72 -10.46
C VAL A 52 13.09 -5.95 -11.31
N ARG A 53 13.23 -5.87 -12.64
CA ARG A 53 13.02 -7.03 -13.53
C ARG A 53 13.92 -8.20 -13.18
N GLU A 54 15.21 -7.92 -13.00
CA GLU A 54 16.19 -8.95 -12.64
C GLU A 54 15.93 -9.51 -11.24
N PHE A 55 15.63 -8.65 -10.27
CA PHE A 55 15.26 -9.06 -8.92
C PHE A 55 14.02 -9.96 -8.93
N CYS A 56 12.98 -9.58 -9.67
CA CYS A 56 11.78 -10.40 -9.80
C CYS A 56 12.10 -11.76 -10.41
N ARG A 57 12.87 -11.78 -11.50
CA ARG A 57 13.27 -13.01 -12.18
C ARG A 57 14.03 -13.97 -11.28
N THR A 58 14.88 -13.43 -10.39
CA THR A 58 15.77 -14.23 -9.54
C THR A 58 15.13 -14.65 -8.23
N HIS A 59 14.27 -13.80 -7.64
CA HIS A 59 13.84 -13.98 -6.26
C HIS A 59 12.32 -14.11 -6.08
N VAL A 60 11.52 -13.67 -7.03
CA VAL A 60 10.07 -13.61 -6.87
C VAL A 60 9.38 -14.71 -7.68
N PRO A 61 8.62 -15.61 -7.08
CA PRO A 61 7.87 -16.61 -7.81
C PRO A 61 6.69 -16.01 -8.56
N LYS A 62 6.24 -16.70 -9.63
CA LYS A 62 4.92 -16.46 -10.21
C LYS A 62 3.85 -16.87 -9.20
N VAL A 63 2.72 -16.19 -9.22
CA VAL A 63 1.63 -16.47 -8.28
C VAL A 63 0.32 -16.75 -8.99
N ARG A 64 -0.50 -17.61 -8.39
CA ARG A 64 -1.88 -17.80 -8.78
C ARG A 64 -2.79 -16.93 -7.94
N ARG A 65 -3.84 -16.41 -8.56
CA ARG A 65 -4.88 -15.67 -7.86
C ARG A 65 -5.49 -16.55 -6.76
N LEU A 66 -5.66 -15.99 -5.56
CA LEU A 66 -6.42 -16.67 -4.51
C LEU A 66 -7.90 -16.75 -4.88
N ASP A 67 -8.59 -17.71 -4.29
CA ASP A 67 -10.05 -17.68 -4.27
C ASP A 67 -10.56 -16.41 -3.56
N PHE A 68 -11.74 -15.94 -3.93
CA PHE A 68 -12.29 -14.72 -3.37
C PHE A 68 -12.60 -14.86 -1.87
N GLU A 69 -13.23 -15.96 -1.46
CA GLU A 69 -13.55 -16.18 -0.04
C GLU A 69 -12.28 -16.44 0.78
N GLU A 70 -11.30 -17.18 0.25
CA GLU A 70 -9.98 -17.36 0.88
C GLU A 70 -9.30 -16.01 1.13
N TRP A 71 -9.31 -15.12 0.13
CA TRP A 71 -8.79 -13.77 0.30
C TRP A 71 -9.56 -13.00 1.36
N LEU A 72 -10.89 -13.03 1.31
CA LEU A 72 -11.76 -12.27 2.22
C LEU A 72 -11.55 -12.68 3.67
N GLU A 73 -11.47 -13.99 3.94
CA GLU A 73 -11.18 -14.51 5.29
C GLU A 73 -9.76 -14.18 5.76
N SER A 74 -8.80 -14.05 4.86
CA SER A 74 -7.45 -13.61 5.22
C SER A 74 -7.37 -12.13 5.66
N CYS A 75 -8.44 -11.34 5.45
CA CYS A 75 -8.55 -9.94 5.85
C CYS A 75 -9.03 -9.80 7.29
N GLY A 76 -8.21 -10.18 8.26
CA GLY A 76 -8.58 -10.21 9.70
C GLY A 76 -8.98 -8.87 10.33
N SER A 77 -8.83 -7.74 9.61
CA SER A 77 -9.27 -6.42 10.07
C SER A 77 -10.73 -6.09 9.68
N TYR A 78 -11.38 -6.90 8.85
CA TYR A 78 -12.75 -6.69 8.41
C TYR A 78 -13.72 -7.43 9.34
N ASN A 79 -14.74 -6.71 9.82
CA ASN A 79 -15.87 -7.33 10.51
C ASN A 79 -16.84 -7.93 9.48
N GLU A 80 -17.79 -8.75 9.93
CA GLU A 80 -18.71 -9.47 9.04
C GLU A 80 -19.55 -8.51 8.19
N ALA A 81 -20.03 -7.41 8.74
CA ALA A 81 -20.80 -6.42 7.95
C ALA A 81 -19.96 -5.88 6.77
N ARG A 82 -18.65 -5.65 7.00
CA ARG A 82 -17.73 -5.22 5.93
C ARG A 82 -17.46 -6.33 4.91
N LYS A 83 -17.34 -7.56 5.36
CA LYS A 83 -17.19 -8.71 4.46
C LYS A 83 -18.42 -8.88 3.57
N ASP A 84 -19.63 -8.69 4.11
CA ASP A 84 -20.88 -8.78 3.34
C ASP A 84 -21.02 -7.67 2.28
N GLU A 85 -20.53 -6.45 2.58
CA GLU A 85 -20.44 -5.39 1.57
C GLU A 85 -19.51 -5.79 0.42
N LEU A 86 -18.36 -6.41 0.73
CA LEU A 86 -17.42 -6.88 -0.27
C LEU A 86 -17.94 -8.07 -1.08
N ARG A 87 -18.69 -8.99 -0.45
CA ARG A 87 -19.40 -10.09 -1.17
C ARG A 87 -20.40 -9.54 -2.17
N ARG A 88 -21.17 -8.50 -1.77
CA ARG A 88 -22.08 -7.82 -2.70
C ARG A 88 -21.34 -7.17 -3.86
N ALA A 89 -20.28 -6.42 -3.59
CA ALA A 89 -19.45 -5.82 -4.64
C ALA A 89 -18.82 -6.86 -5.58
N HIS A 90 -18.44 -8.02 -5.05
CA HIS A 90 -17.94 -9.14 -5.87
C HIS A 90 -19.04 -9.75 -6.75
N ALA A 91 -20.23 -9.97 -6.18
CA ALA A 91 -21.38 -10.48 -6.94
C ALA A 91 -21.80 -9.51 -8.07
N ASP A 92 -21.72 -8.19 -7.85
CA ASP A 92 -22.01 -7.18 -8.86
C ASP A 92 -21.10 -7.28 -10.10
N LEU A 93 -19.90 -7.79 -9.95
CA LEU A 93 -18.98 -8.02 -11.08
C LEU A 93 -19.39 -9.22 -11.96
N ARG A 94 -20.26 -10.10 -11.49
CA ARG A 94 -20.75 -11.29 -12.22
C ARG A 94 -19.63 -12.13 -12.82
N GLY A 95 -18.51 -12.27 -12.10
CA GLY A 95 -17.31 -12.96 -12.57
C GLY A 95 -16.47 -12.19 -13.60
N GLY A 96 -16.88 -10.96 -13.96
CA GLY A 96 -16.15 -10.08 -14.89
C GLY A 96 -15.16 -9.15 -14.21
N ARG A 97 -14.62 -8.23 -15.04
CA ARG A 97 -13.72 -7.17 -14.59
C ARG A 97 -14.49 -5.91 -14.22
N PRO A 98 -14.01 -5.12 -13.25
CA PRO A 98 -14.61 -3.81 -12.97
C PRO A 98 -14.44 -2.86 -14.16
N THR A 99 -15.44 -2.01 -14.38
CA THR A 99 -15.35 -0.97 -15.42
C THR A 99 -14.30 0.07 -15.07
N LYS A 100 -13.82 0.83 -16.06
CA LYS A 100 -12.88 1.93 -15.83
C LYS A 100 -13.39 2.95 -14.79
N LYS A 101 -14.71 3.24 -14.80
CA LYS A 101 -15.34 4.12 -13.81
C LYS A 101 -15.22 3.54 -12.39
N MET A 102 -15.50 2.26 -12.21
CA MET A 102 -15.34 1.57 -10.92
C MET A 102 -13.89 1.57 -10.45
N CYS A 103 -12.94 1.32 -11.35
CA CYS A 103 -11.52 1.33 -11.03
C CYS A 103 -11.02 2.70 -10.56
N ARG A 104 -11.46 3.78 -11.22
CA ARG A 104 -11.00 5.15 -10.94
C ARG A 104 -11.68 5.81 -9.75
N ALA A 105 -12.77 5.27 -9.23
CA ALA A 105 -13.44 5.81 -8.07
C ALA A 105 -12.56 5.70 -6.82
N ILE A 106 -12.25 6.85 -6.21
CA ILE A 106 -11.45 6.98 -5.00
C ILE A 106 -12.27 7.74 -3.96
N LYS A 107 -12.30 7.22 -2.73
CA LYS A 107 -12.82 7.91 -1.55
C LYS A 107 -11.64 8.30 -0.67
N SER A 108 -11.44 9.61 -0.49
CA SER A 108 -10.39 10.14 0.37
C SER A 108 -10.97 10.58 1.70
N PHE A 109 -10.24 10.32 2.78
CA PHE A 109 -10.59 10.77 4.12
C PHE A 109 -9.34 10.94 4.97
N VAL A 110 -9.44 11.76 6.01
CA VAL A 110 -8.36 11.99 6.96
C VAL A 110 -8.23 10.78 7.87
N LYS A 111 -7.00 10.32 8.07
CA LYS A 111 -6.70 9.26 9.03
C LYS A 111 -6.81 9.82 10.45
N SER A 112 -7.69 9.23 11.26
CA SER A 112 -7.79 9.57 12.67
C SER A 112 -6.56 9.06 13.43
N GLU A 113 -5.70 9.98 13.83
CA GLU A 113 -4.46 9.68 14.56
C GLU A 113 -4.16 10.78 15.57
N SER A 114 -3.51 10.41 16.66
CA SER A 114 -3.00 11.33 17.67
C SER A 114 -1.47 11.43 17.53
N TYR A 115 -0.95 12.63 17.68
CA TYR A 115 0.48 12.90 17.59
C TYR A 115 0.99 13.60 18.86
N PRO A 116 2.21 13.34 19.32
CA PRO A 116 2.81 14.06 20.47
C PRO A 116 3.08 15.54 20.15
N THR A 117 3.27 15.87 18.87
CA THR A 117 3.46 17.24 18.37
C THR A 117 2.63 17.43 17.12
N TYR A 118 2.35 18.68 16.74
CA TYR A 118 1.59 18.96 15.52
C TYR A 118 2.24 18.32 14.28
N LYS A 119 1.42 17.61 13.51
CA LYS A 119 1.76 17.07 12.19
C LYS A 119 0.58 17.27 11.24
N HIS A 120 0.89 17.53 9.97
CA HIS A 120 -0.15 17.56 8.94
C HIS A 120 -0.88 16.22 8.85
N ALA A 121 -2.19 16.28 8.71
CA ALA A 121 -3.05 15.13 8.60
C ALA A 121 -2.60 14.19 7.48
N ARG A 122 -2.66 12.88 7.75
CA ARG A 122 -2.48 11.87 6.70
C ARG A 122 -3.81 11.58 6.02
N MET A 123 -3.77 11.52 4.70
CA MET A 123 -4.93 11.18 3.89
C MET A 123 -4.92 9.69 3.56
N ILE A 124 -6.07 9.05 3.66
CA ILE A 124 -6.29 7.70 3.16
C ILE A 124 -7.09 7.80 1.87
N ASN A 125 -6.54 7.28 0.79
CA ASN A 125 -7.17 7.23 -0.53
C ASN A 125 -7.62 5.80 -0.82
N SER A 126 -8.89 5.52 -0.59
CA SER A 126 -9.45 4.18 -0.72
C SER A 126 -10.09 4.00 -2.08
N ARG A 127 -9.65 3.00 -2.84
CA ARG A 127 -10.27 2.59 -4.10
C ARG A 127 -11.66 2.00 -3.85
N SER A 128 -12.49 1.96 -4.91
CA SER A 128 -13.83 1.36 -4.84
C SER A 128 -13.79 -0.11 -4.39
N ASP A 129 -14.86 -0.59 -3.83
CA ASP A 129 -14.96 -1.99 -3.41
C ASP A 129 -14.91 -2.95 -4.59
N HIS A 130 -15.46 -2.58 -5.75
CA HIS A 130 -15.33 -3.37 -6.97
C HIS A 130 -13.88 -3.57 -7.39
N PHE A 131 -13.04 -2.53 -7.29
CA PHE A 131 -11.59 -2.69 -7.57
C PHE A 131 -10.90 -3.51 -6.48
N LYS A 132 -11.27 -3.34 -5.20
CA LYS A 132 -10.70 -4.12 -4.09
C LYS A 132 -10.98 -5.62 -4.22
N VAL A 133 -12.24 -6.00 -4.50
CA VAL A 133 -12.60 -7.42 -4.62
C VAL A 133 -12.03 -8.07 -5.87
N PHE A 134 -11.77 -7.28 -6.91
CA PHE A 134 -11.07 -7.74 -8.10
C PHE A 134 -9.57 -7.93 -7.86
N SER A 135 -8.90 -6.91 -7.32
CA SER A 135 -7.42 -6.88 -7.19
C SER A 135 -6.90 -7.53 -5.90
N GLY A 136 -7.72 -7.57 -4.84
CA GLY A 136 -7.32 -8.07 -3.53
C GLY A 136 -6.78 -9.50 -3.53
N PRO A 137 -7.45 -10.47 -4.18
CA PRO A 137 -6.95 -11.84 -4.32
C PRO A 137 -5.57 -11.93 -4.99
N TYR A 138 -5.29 -11.07 -5.97
CA TYR A 138 -3.98 -10.97 -6.62
C TYR A 138 -2.93 -10.38 -5.69
N PHE A 139 -3.24 -9.23 -5.06
CA PHE A 139 -2.31 -8.57 -4.16
C PHE A 139 -1.97 -9.42 -2.95
N LYS A 140 -2.92 -10.17 -2.41
CA LYS A 140 -2.65 -11.08 -1.29
C LYS A 140 -1.75 -12.24 -1.70
N ALA A 141 -1.93 -12.79 -2.89
CA ALA A 141 -1.05 -13.82 -3.42
C ALA A 141 0.39 -13.28 -3.61
N ILE A 142 0.54 -12.07 -4.16
CA ILE A 142 1.85 -11.40 -4.31
C ILE A 142 2.45 -11.10 -2.94
N GLU A 143 1.68 -10.56 -1.98
CA GLU A 143 2.12 -10.30 -0.61
C GLU A 143 2.69 -11.56 0.04
N ASN A 144 1.95 -12.66 -0.04
CA ASN A 144 2.35 -13.94 0.54
C ASN A 144 3.64 -14.48 -0.08
N ALA A 145 3.90 -14.20 -1.36
CA ALA A 145 5.11 -14.60 -2.06
C ALA A 145 6.30 -13.69 -1.71
N VAL A 146 6.13 -12.38 -1.82
CA VAL A 146 7.19 -11.38 -1.64
C VAL A 146 7.69 -11.36 -0.21
N TYR A 147 6.81 -11.40 0.79
CA TYR A 147 7.23 -11.33 2.18
C TYR A 147 7.84 -12.62 2.75
N LYS A 148 7.92 -13.69 1.96
CA LYS A 148 8.75 -14.86 2.28
C LYS A 148 10.23 -14.65 1.91
N ILE A 149 10.55 -13.66 1.09
CA ILE A 149 11.91 -13.34 0.68
C ILE A 149 12.65 -12.71 1.86
N HIS A 150 13.84 -13.16 2.15
CA HIS A 150 14.63 -12.73 3.32
C HIS A 150 14.97 -11.23 3.37
N HIS A 151 14.81 -10.50 2.28
CA HIS A 151 14.99 -9.06 2.22
C HIS A 151 13.84 -8.27 2.92
N PHE A 152 12.73 -8.93 3.23
CA PHE A 152 11.54 -8.29 3.80
C PHE A 152 11.26 -8.84 5.20
N ILE A 153 10.99 -7.96 6.15
CA ILE A 153 10.72 -8.34 7.55
C ILE A 153 9.23 -8.26 7.92
N LYS A 154 8.34 -7.99 6.96
CA LYS A 154 6.91 -7.78 7.24
C LYS A 154 6.26 -8.97 7.95
N HIS A 155 6.55 -10.19 7.50
CA HIS A 155 6.02 -11.42 8.10
C HIS A 155 6.84 -11.93 9.29
N VAL A 156 7.96 -11.31 9.61
CA VAL A 156 8.74 -11.66 10.78
C VAL A 156 8.06 -11.10 12.04
N PRO A 157 7.73 -11.93 13.05
CA PRO A 157 7.14 -11.46 14.30
C PRO A 157 8.00 -10.36 14.93
N VAL A 158 7.33 -9.31 15.47
CA VAL A 158 8.03 -8.12 16.00
C VAL A 158 9.18 -8.45 16.95
N PRO A 159 9.04 -9.38 17.92
CA PRO A 159 10.14 -9.75 18.82
C PRO A 159 11.35 -10.39 18.12
N GLN A 160 11.16 -10.98 16.93
CA GLN A 160 12.20 -11.65 16.17
C GLN A 160 12.91 -10.73 15.15
N ARG A 161 12.36 -9.55 14.85
CA ARG A 161 12.90 -8.60 13.87
C ARG A 161 14.33 -8.15 14.18
N PRO A 162 14.71 -7.83 15.44
CA PRO A 162 16.08 -7.46 15.76
C PRO A 162 17.10 -8.57 15.38
N LYS A 163 16.75 -9.84 15.65
CA LYS A 163 17.60 -10.98 15.28
C LYS A 163 17.69 -11.14 13.75
N ALA A 164 16.57 -11.00 13.04
CA ALA A 164 16.55 -11.07 11.58
C ALA A 164 17.41 -9.96 10.94
N ILE A 165 17.31 -8.72 11.44
CA ILE A 165 18.13 -7.60 10.98
C ILE A 165 19.61 -7.83 11.28
N ALA A 166 19.94 -8.29 12.49
CA ALA A 166 21.31 -8.59 12.87
C ALA A 166 21.94 -9.69 11.99
N ALA A 167 21.15 -10.69 11.59
CA ALA A 167 21.59 -11.76 10.70
C ALA A 167 21.94 -11.30 9.28
N MET A 168 21.42 -10.15 8.84
CA MET A 168 21.77 -9.55 7.54
C MET A 168 23.16 -8.90 7.55
N LYS A 169 23.67 -8.53 8.73
CA LYS A 169 24.97 -7.88 8.88
C LYS A 169 26.11 -8.90 8.66
N ARG A 170 26.96 -8.64 7.68
CA ARG A 170 28.19 -9.39 7.46
C ARG A 170 29.40 -8.60 7.97
N ALA A 171 30.47 -9.29 8.36
CA ALA A 171 31.71 -8.65 8.76
C ALA A 171 32.23 -7.71 7.66
N GLY A 172 32.63 -6.50 8.03
CA GLY A 172 33.13 -5.47 7.09
C GLY A 172 32.04 -4.69 6.32
N MET A 173 30.74 -5.02 6.45
CA MET A 173 29.69 -4.24 5.81
C MET A 173 29.35 -2.98 6.60
N LYS A 174 29.15 -1.88 5.85
CA LYS A 174 28.56 -0.65 6.38
C LYS A 174 27.03 -0.77 6.34
N VAL A 175 26.37 -0.31 7.39
CA VAL A 175 24.89 -0.25 7.47
C VAL A 175 24.45 1.18 7.19
N PHE A 176 23.54 1.33 6.23
CA PHE A 176 22.89 2.60 5.93
C PHE A 176 21.43 2.53 6.37
N PHE A 177 20.97 3.60 7.00
CA PHE A 177 19.57 3.76 7.38
C PHE A 177 18.95 4.85 6.51
N THR A 178 17.79 4.58 5.96
CA THR A 178 17.02 5.55 5.18
C THR A 178 15.60 5.62 5.71
N ASP A 179 15.07 6.84 5.79
CA ASP A 179 13.67 7.11 6.03
C ASP A 179 13.23 8.27 5.15
N PHE A 180 12.06 8.16 4.53
CA PHE A 180 11.57 9.15 3.57
C PHE A 180 10.46 9.99 4.18
N THR A 181 10.62 11.30 4.14
CA THR A 181 9.56 12.24 4.52
C THR A 181 8.49 12.28 3.44
N ALA A 182 7.22 12.12 3.84
CA ALA A 182 6.06 12.13 2.93
C ALA A 182 6.26 11.19 1.72
N PHE A 183 6.64 9.95 1.99
CA PHE A 183 6.99 8.95 0.96
C PHE A 183 5.92 8.79 -0.12
N GLU A 184 4.66 8.95 0.26
CA GLU A 184 3.50 8.85 -0.62
C GLU A 184 3.52 9.83 -1.80
N CYS A 185 4.09 11.04 -1.64
CA CYS A 185 4.15 12.01 -2.74
C CYS A 185 5.17 11.66 -3.82
N HIS A 186 6.08 10.72 -3.54
CA HIS A 186 7.07 10.26 -4.50
C HIS A 186 6.57 9.12 -5.42
N PHE A 187 5.37 8.58 -5.15
CA PHE A 187 4.74 7.55 -5.98
C PHE A 187 4.08 8.16 -7.21
N GLU A 188 4.88 8.57 -8.15
CA GLU A 188 4.42 9.02 -9.46
C GLU A 188 4.33 7.84 -10.45
N ALA A 189 3.57 8.02 -11.52
CA ALA A 189 3.26 6.95 -12.47
C ALA A 189 4.51 6.24 -13.05
N ASP A 190 5.58 6.97 -13.31
CA ASP A 190 6.82 6.41 -13.85
C ASP A 190 7.61 5.58 -12.81
N ILE A 191 7.62 5.99 -11.53
CA ILE A 191 8.18 5.17 -10.45
C ILE A 191 7.35 3.91 -10.26
N MET A 192 6.02 4.04 -10.24
CA MET A 192 5.12 2.89 -10.13
C MET A 192 5.26 1.95 -11.33
N ASP A 193 5.45 2.47 -12.55
CA ASP A 193 5.70 1.61 -13.72
C ASP A 193 7.04 0.87 -13.60
N ALA A 194 8.06 1.54 -13.05
CA ALA A 194 9.39 0.95 -12.92
C ALA A 194 9.51 -0.09 -11.79
N VAL A 195 8.66 -0.02 -10.77
CA VAL A 195 8.76 -0.87 -9.57
C VAL A 195 7.53 -1.76 -9.43
N GLU A 196 6.40 -1.21 -8.97
CA GLU A 196 5.21 -1.99 -8.65
C GLU A 196 4.63 -2.70 -9.86
N CYS A 197 4.51 -2.00 -10.99
CA CYS A 197 3.93 -2.59 -12.19
C CYS A 197 4.86 -3.65 -12.82
N GLU A 198 6.18 -3.52 -12.72
CA GLU A 198 7.10 -4.58 -13.12
C GLU A 198 6.91 -5.84 -12.26
N LEU A 199 6.77 -5.67 -10.94
CA LEU A 199 6.47 -6.77 -10.02
C LEU A 199 5.12 -7.44 -10.36
N TYR A 200 4.06 -6.64 -10.59
CA TYR A 200 2.74 -7.19 -10.90
C TYR A 200 2.70 -7.92 -12.24
N ARG A 201 3.31 -7.36 -13.28
CA ARG A 201 3.44 -8.02 -14.59
C ARG A 201 4.23 -9.33 -14.48
N TRP A 202 5.27 -9.36 -13.66
CA TRP A 202 6.04 -10.56 -13.42
C TRP A 202 5.22 -11.62 -12.68
N CYS A 203 4.68 -11.28 -11.52
CA CYS A 203 3.93 -12.21 -10.67
C CYS A 203 2.68 -12.76 -11.37
N LEU A 204 1.97 -11.90 -12.09
CA LEU A 204 0.68 -12.19 -12.73
C LEU A 204 0.82 -12.49 -14.23
N SER A 205 1.93 -13.09 -14.66
CA SER A 205 2.16 -13.38 -16.08
C SER A 205 1.15 -14.37 -16.69
N GLU A 206 0.48 -15.19 -15.86
CA GLU A 206 -0.65 -16.04 -16.28
C GLU A 206 -1.96 -15.25 -16.45
N TYR A 207 -2.01 -13.99 -15.99
CA TYR A 207 -3.19 -13.11 -16.01
C TYR A 207 -2.87 -11.75 -16.68
N PRO A 208 -2.39 -11.72 -17.93
CA PRO A 208 -1.84 -10.50 -18.53
C PRO A 208 -2.87 -9.36 -18.64
N ALA A 209 -4.14 -9.68 -18.92
CA ALA A 209 -5.20 -8.68 -19.05
C ALA A 209 -5.57 -8.07 -17.68
N ASP A 210 -5.55 -8.88 -16.60
CA ASP A 210 -5.84 -8.40 -15.24
C ASP A 210 -4.68 -7.59 -14.69
N SER A 211 -3.44 -8.04 -14.90
CA SER A 211 -2.22 -7.31 -14.58
C SER A 211 -2.19 -5.94 -15.27
N LYS A 212 -2.56 -5.89 -16.57
CA LYS A 212 -2.67 -4.63 -17.30
C LYS A 212 -3.72 -3.71 -16.67
N LEU A 213 -4.93 -4.21 -16.38
CA LEU A 213 -5.98 -3.41 -15.76
C LEU A 213 -5.56 -2.87 -14.39
N ILE A 214 -4.88 -3.68 -13.58
CA ILE A 214 -4.34 -3.27 -12.28
C ILE A 214 -3.33 -2.13 -12.47
N CYS A 215 -2.33 -2.29 -13.33
CA CYS A 215 -1.32 -1.27 -13.58
C CYS A 215 -1.95 0.02 -14.13
N ASP A 216 -2.80 -0.07 -15.17
CA ASP A 216 -3.48 1.10 -15.78
C ASP A 216 -4.41 1.83 -14.78
N THR A 217 -4.82 1.17 -13.70
CA THR A 217 -5.65 1.77 -12.66
C THR A 217 -4.81 2.48 -11.60
N LEU A 218 -3.63 1.96 -11.30
CA LEU A 218 -2.76 2.49 -10.25
C LEU A 218 -1.93 3.68 -10.72
N MET A 219 -1.54 3.70 -11.98
CA MET A 219 -0.86 4.82 -12.64
C MET A 219 -1.85 5.93 -13.04
#